data_d99c9c972b3b2199c70731ae463a1fa7
#
_entry.id   d99c9c972b3b2199c70731ae463a1fa7
#
_cell.length_a   1.000
_cell.length_b   1.000
_cell.length_c   1.000
_cell.angle_alpha   90.00
_cell.angle_beta   90.00
_cell.angle_gamma   90.00
#
_symmetry.space_group_name_H-M   'P 1'
#
loop_
_entity.id
_entity.type
_entity.pdbx_description
1 polymer ?
#
loop_
_entity_poly.entity_id
_entity_poly.type
_entity_poly.pdbx_seq_one_letter_code
_entity_poly.pdbx_strand_id
1 'polypeptide(L)'
;DGALALEMPEAARNALEAVLAANTEDRRWLLGNVLGDDIPDDSTAPHLFAAAAVQVHLARLAAGLDADALVPVAIGVCPACGGRPATSSVMGMPGIENVRYASCAGCATQWNEVRVKCLCCGSTQGLGYRSVDTVEATVKAEHCRECGHWVKIFYQAKNPSLDPVADDVGSLGLDVLMRDAGVRRGGFNPFLVGY
;
A
#
# COMPACT_ATOMS: atom_id res chain seq x y z
N ASP A 1 -5.89 -7.91 -22.29
CA ASP A 1 -6.41 -9.24 -22.69
C ASP A 1 -6.13 -10.31 -21.63
N GLY A 2 -4.95 -10.34 -21.00
CA GLY A 2 -4.62 -11.36 -20.00
C GLY A 2 -5.55 -11.37 -18.79
N ALA A 3 -6.01 -10.21 -18.32
CA ALA A 3 -6.89 -10.10 -17.16
C ALA A 3 -8.28 -10.73 -17.40
N LEU A 4 -8.79 -10.72 -18.64
CA LEU A 4 -10.06 -11.36 -18.98
C LEU A 4 -10.01 -12.91 -18.92
N ALA A 5 -8.82 -13.49 -18.96
CA ALA A 5 -8.62 -14.93 -18.83
C ALA A 5 -8.65 -15.44 -17.38
N LEU A 6 -8.63 -14.52 -16.40
CA LEU A 6 -8.70 -14.89 -14.99
C LEU A 6 -10.13 -15.30 -14.59
N GLU A 7 -10.24 -16.29 -13.71
CA GLU A 7 -11.50 -16.58 -13.03
C GLU A 7 -11.86 -15.42 -12.09
N MET A 8 -13.04 -14.87 -12.26
CA MET A 8 -13.55 -13.79 -11.43
C MET A 8 -15.08 -13.79 -11.39
N PRO A 9 -15.69 -13.19 -10.35
CA PRO A 9 -17.14 -12.98 -10.29
C PRO A 9 -17.64 -12.18 -11.49
N GLU A 10 -18.89 -12.43 -11.91
CA GLU A 10 -19.52 -11.76 -13.06
C GLU A 10 -19.50 -10.22 -12.92
N ALA A 11 -19.78 -9.70 -11.73
CA ALA A 11 -19.74 -8.27 -11.47
C ALA A 11 -18.35 -7.65 -11.70
N ALA A 12 -17.28 -8.36 -11.33
CA ALA A 12 -15.91 -7.92 -11.59
C ALA A 12 -15.57 -7.97 -13.08
N ARG A 13 -16.01 -9.01 -13.77
CA ARG A 13 -15.84 -9.12 -15.24
C ARG A 13 -16.51 -7.97 -15.98
N ASN A 14 -17.77 -7.67 -15.62
CA ASN A 14 -18.52 -6.55 -16.21
C ASN A 14 -17.81 -5.21 -15.98
N ALA A 15 -17.27 -4.98 -14.78
CA ALA A 15 -16.50 -3.78 -14.47
C ALA A 15 -15.20 -3.69 -15.30
N LEU A 16 -14.47 -4.80 -15.47
CA LEU A 16 -13.28 -4.85 -16.31
C LEU A 16 -13.60 -4.58 -17.79
N GLU A 17 -14.65 -5.18 -18.32
CA GLU A 17 -15.12 -4.96 -19.68
C GLU A 17 -15.52 -3.50 -19.91
N ALA A 18 -16.21 -2.88 -18.95
CA ALA A 18 -16.54 -1.46 -19.00
C ALA A 18 -15.30 -0.57 -19.07
N VAL A 19 -14.28 -0.85 -18.25
CA VAL A 19 -13.00 -0.11 -18.30
C VAL A 19 -12.30 -0.27 -19.63
N LEU A 20 -12.30 -1.47 -20.21
CA LEU A 20 -11.68 -1.74 -21.52
C LEU A 20 -12.42 -1.05 -22.66
N ALA A 21 -13.75 -0.98 -22.58
CA ALA A 21 -14.62 -0.33 -23.57
C ALA A 21 -14.72 1.20 -23.38
N ALA A 22 -14.24 1.73 -22.26
CA ALA A 22 -14.35 3.14 -21.92
C ALA A 22 -13.78 4.05 -23.01
N ASN A 23 -14.46 5.14 -23.31
CA ASN A 23 -14.00 6.19 -24.22
C ASN A 23 -12.88 7.03 -23.58
N THR A 24 -12.34 8.01 -24.28
CA THR A 24 -11.22 8.83 -23.80
C THR A 24 -11.59 9.69 -22.59
N GLU A 25 -12.82 10.17 -22.51
CA GLU A 25 -13.30 11.01 -21.40
C GLU A 25 -13.46 10.18 -20.14
N ASP A 26 -14.13 9.05 -20.23
CA ASP A 26 -14.33 8.11 -19.12
C ASP A 26 -12.98 7.57 -18.59
N ARG A 27 -12.03 7.23 -19.47
CA ARG A 27 -10.68 6.83 -19.05
C ARG A 27 -9.96 7.95 -18.32
N ARG A 28 -10.08 9.18 -18.79
CA ARG A 28 -9.46 10.33 -18.11
C ARG A 28 -10.06 10.55 -16.73
N TRP A 29 -11.36 10.38 -16.59
CA TRP A 29 -12.07 10.47 -15.31
C TRP A 29 -11.61 9.36 -14.33
N LEU A 30 -11.60 8.09 -14.77
CA LEU A 30 -11.12 6.97 -13.95
C LEU A 30 -9.69 7.16 -13.47
N LEU A 31 -8.78 7.54 -14.38
CA LEU A 31 -7.37 7.76 -14.05
C LEU A 31 -7.18 8.97 -13.15
N GLY A 32 -7.94 10.04 -13.37
CA GLY A 32 -7.91 11.26 -12.54
C GLY A 32 -8.29 10.96 -11.09
N ASN A 33 -9.37 10.20 -10.88
CA ASN A 33 -9.80 9.83 -9.53
C ASN A 33 -8.79 8.90 -8.83
N VAL A 34 -8.22 7.93 -9.54
CA VAL A 34 -7.18 7.04 -8.98
C VAL A 34 -5.94 7.82 -8.58
N LEU A 35 -5.48 8.73 -9.42
CA LEU A 35 -4.28 9.55 -9.14
C LEU A 35 -4.54 10.61 -8.06
N GLY A 36 -5.79 11.08 -7.94
CA GLY A 36 -6.21 12.05 -6.93
C GLY A 36 -6.59 11.43 -5.58
N ASP A 37 -6.65 10.09 -5.49
CA ASP A 37 -7.16 9.36 -4.31
C ASP A 37 -8.60 9.82 -3.94
N ASP A 38 -9.45 10.00 -4.95
CA ASP A 38 -10.82 10.49 -4.84
C ASP A 38 -11.79 9.57 -5.64
N ILE A 39 -11.88 8.31 -5.19
CA ILE A 39 -12.69 7.30 -5.86
C ILE A 39 -14.13 7.38 -5.35
N PRO A 40 -15.14 7.61 -6.23
CA PRO A 40 -16.55 7.61 -5.85
C PRO A 40 -17.01 6.24 -5.36
N ASP A 41 -17.80 6.19 -4.27
CA ASP A 41 -18.26 4.96 -3.63
C ASP A 41 -19.07 4.07 -4.59
N ASP A 42 -19.86 4.67 -5.49
CA ASP A 42 -20.71 3.99 -6.47
C ASP A 42 -19.95 3.49 -7.70
N SER A 43 -18.66 3.81 -7.82
CA SER A 43 -17.79 3.45 -8.94
C SER A 43 -16.52 2.70 -8.54
N THR A 44 -16.53 2.05 -7.39
CA THR A 44 -15.35 1.36 -6.83
C THR A 44 -14.79 0.29 -7.77
N ALA A 45 -15.64 -0.60 -8.31
CA ALA A 45 -15.18 -1.75 -9.08
C ALA A 45 -14.38 -1.40 -10.35
N PRO A 46 -14.81 -0.47 -11.24
CA PRO A 46 -14.00 -0.05 -12.38
C PRO A 46 -12.73 0.69 -11.95
N HIS A 47 -12.76 1.46 -10.85
CA HIS A 47 -11.59 2.15 -10.35
C HIS A 47 -10.50 1.20 -9.81
N LEU A 48 -10.85 0.05 -9.24
CA LEU A 48 -9.87 -0.96 -8.84
C LEU A 48 -9.06 -1.50 -10.05
N PHE A 49 -9.71 -1.72 -11.20
CA PHE A 49 -9.00 -2.12 -12.41
C PHE A 49 -8.16 -0.98 -12.98
N ALA A 50 -8.64 0.25 -12.94
CA ALA A 50 -7.86 1.42 -13.33
C ALA A 50 -6.64 1.61 -12.40
N ALA A 51 -6.80 1.43 -11.09
CA ALA A 51 -5.74 1.47 -10.10
C ALA A 51 -4.66 0.40 -10.36
N ALA A 52 -5.07 -0.83 -10.69
CA ALA A 52 -4.13 -1.88 -11.07
C ALA A 52 -3.32 -1.52 -12.33
N ALA A 53 -3.97 -0.93 -13.33
CA ALA A 53 -3.28 -0.48 -14.54
C ALA A 53 -2.29 0.66 -14.25
N VAL A 54 -2.67 1.62 -13.42
CA VAL A 54 -1.79 2.72 -12.95
C VAL A 54 -0.60 2.16 -12.18
N GLN A 55 -0.82 1.22 -11.25
CA GLN A 55 0.23 0.57 -10.47
C GLN A 55 1.26 -0.12 -11.38
N VAL A 56 0.80 -0.93 -12.34
CA VAL A 56 1.70 -1.62 -13.29
C VAL A 56 2.50 -0.60 -14.11
N HIS A 57 1.86 0.49 -14.55
CA HIS A 57 2.55 1.53 -15.32
C HIS A 57 3.61 2.24 -14.49
N LEU A 58 3.27 2.69 -13.28
CA LEU A 58 4.19 3.37 -12.37
C LEU A 58 5.33 2.44 -11.91
N ALA A 59 5.05 1.15 -11.64
CA ALA A 59 6.08 0.18 -11.29
C ALA A 59 7.08 -0.03 -12.43
N ARG A 60 6.61 -0.07 -13.68
CA ARG A 60 7.50 -0.16 -14.86
C ARG A 60 8.38 1.08 -15.03
N LEU A 61 7.83 2.27 -14.78
CA LEU A 61 8.62 3.51 -14.81
C LEU A 61 9.64 3.52 -13.68
N ALA A 62 9.25 3.16 -12.46
CA ALA A 62 10.14 3.12 -11.31
C ALA A 62 11.28 2.10 -11.48
N ALA A 63 11.00 0.94 -12.09
CA ALA A 63 12.02 -0.08 -12.38
C ALA A 63 13.11 0.39 -13.36
N GLY A 64 12.87 1.46 -14.12
CA GLY A 64 13.84 2.08 -15.01
C GLY A 64 14.69 3.17 -14.35
N LEU A 65 14.44 3.50 -13.08
CA LEU A 65 15.21 4.51 -12.36
C LEU A 65 16.51 3.91 -11.80
N ASP A 66 17.54 4.74 -11.74
CA ASP A 66 18.77 4.39 -11.04
C ASP A 66 18.54 4.44 -9.54
N ALA A 67 18.57 3.27 -8.87
CA ALA A 67 18.32 3.16 -7.44
C ALA A 67 19.34 3.93 -6.60
N ASP A 68 20.60 4.03 -7.04
CA ASP A 68 21.66 4.75 -6.34
C ASP A 68 21.49 6.27 -6.43
N ALA A 69 20.74 6.75 -7.40
CA ALA A 69 20.40 8.17 -7.55
C ALA A 69 19.14 8.58 -6.74
N LEU A 70 18.39 7.63 -6.21
CA LEU A 70 17.19 7.93 -5.41
C LEU A 70 17.58 8.38 -4.00
N VAL A 71 17.16 9.58 -3.64
CA VAL A 71 17.38 10.14 -2.30
C VAL A 71 16.04 10.32 -1.56
N PRO A 72 16.00 10.20 -0.24
CA PRO A 72 14.82 10.53 0.54
C PRO A 72 14.39 11.98 0.31
N VAL A 73 13.13 12.18 -0.08
CA VAL A 73 12.59 13.54 -0.38
C VAL A 73 11.84 14.13 0.81
N ALA A 74 11.16 13.29 1.58
CA ALA A 74 10.50 13.68 2.84
C ALA A 74 10.18 12.41 3.66
N ILE A 75 9.76 12.60 4.91
CA ILE A 75 9.33 11.51 5.79
C ILE A 75 8.09 10.86 5.21
N GLY A 76 8.11 9.53 5.08
CA GLY A 76 6.98 8.74 4.60
C GLY A 76 6.60 9.03 3.14
N VAL A 77 7.54 9.48 2.32
CA VAL A 77 7.32 9.76 0.89
C VAL A 77 8.20 8.84 0.06
N CYS A 78 7.58 8.17 -0.91
CA CYS A 78 8.30 7.31 -1.85
C CYS A 78 9.28 8.14 -2.69
N PRO A 79 10.58 7.78 -2.72
CA PRO A 79 11.59 8.56 -3.44
C PRO A 79 11.44 8.47 -4.97
N ALA A 80 10.69 7.48 -5.48
CA ALA A 80 10.49 7.28 -6.92
C ALA A 80 9.27 8.02 -7.47
N CYS A 81 8.12 7.97 -6.78
CA CYS A 81 6.87 8.53 -7.32
C CYS A 81 6.21 9.60 -6.44
N GLY A 82 6.75 9.87 -5.24
CA GLY A 82 6.17 10.83 -4.30
C GLY A 82 4.94 10.33 -3.52
N GLY A 83 4.51 9.08 -3.74
CA GLY A 83 3.35 8.50 -3.06
C GLY A 83 3.62 8.16 -1.58
N ARG A 84 2.54 7.90 -0.83
CA ARG A 84 2.62 7.42 0.56
C ARG A 84 2.96 5.93 0.60
N PRO A 85 3.58 5.42 1.69
CA PRO A 85 3.79 3.99 1.86
C PRO A 85 2.44 3.27 2.07
N ALA A 86 2.29 2.07 1.53
CA ALA A 86 1.20 1.18 1.92
C ALA A 86 1.48 0.58 3.30
N THR A 87 2.66 0.00 3.43
CA THR A 87 3.11 -0.77 4.59
C THR A 87 4.61 -0.61 4.78
N SER A 88 5.15 -1.25 5.80
CA SER A 88 6.60 -1.50 5.89
C SER A 88 6.88 -2.96 6.23
N SER A 89 8.06 -3.45 5.85
CA SER A 89 8.48 -4.81 6.08
C SER A 89 9.80 -4.85 6.85
N VAL A 90 9.89 -5.77 7.81
CA VAL A 90 11.14 -6.12 8.49
C VAL A 90 11.70 -7.36 7.80
N MET A 91 12.85 -7.17 7.16
CA MET A 91 13.45 -8.19 6.32
C MET A 91 14.12 -9.30 7.15
N GLY A 92 14.16 -10.51 6.59
CA GLY A 92 14.85 -11.66 7.15
C GLY A 92 15.88 -12.27 6.19
N MET A 93 16.15 -11.60 5.07
CA MET A 93 17.08 -12.10 4.07
C MET A 93 18.55 -11.90 4.54
N PRO A 94 19.47 -12.83 4.20
CA PRO A 94 20.88 -12.69 4.54
C PRO A 94 21.47 -11.35 4.08
N GLY A 95 22.15 -10.66 4.99
CA GLY A 95 22.77 -9.35 4.74
C GLY A 95 21.88 -8.13 4.97
N ILE A 96 20.58 -8.33 5.12
CA ILE A 96 19.60 -7.27 5.43
C ILE A 96 18.64 -7.67 6.58
N GLU A 97 19.10 -8.56 7.46
CA GLU A 97 18.31 -9.03 8.61
C GLU A 97 17.95 -7.86 9.53
N ASN A 98 16.70 -7.82 9.94
CA ASN A 98 16.12 -6.76 10.79
C ASN A 98 16.15 -5.35 10.18
N VAL A 99 16.55 -5.19 8.93
CA VAL A 99 16.42 -3.92 8.21
C VAL A 99 14.95 -3.70 7.87
N ARG A 100 14.48 -2.45 7.98
CA ARG A 100 13.13 -2.06 7.65
C ARG A 100 13.08 -1.40 6.28
N TYR A 101 12.13 -1.81 5.46
CA TYR A 101 11.79 -1.16 4.21
C TYR A 101 10.33 -0.70 4.23
N ALA A 102 10.09 0.54 3.84
CA ALA A 102 8.74 1.01 3.49
C ALA A 102 8.42 0.62 2.05
N SER A 103 7.16 0.33 1.74
CA SER A 103 6.71 -0.16 0.43
C SER A 103 5.63 0.76 -0.13
N CYS A 104 5.81 1.24 -1.35
CA CYS A 104 4.84 2.07 -2.06
C CYS A 104 3.83 1.20 -2.80
N ALA A 105 2.53 1.36 -2.53
CA ALA A 105 1.49 0.66 -3.29
C ALA A 105 1.32 1.19 -4.72
N GLY A 106 1.72 2.44 -4.98
CA GLY A 106 1.59 3.04 -6.31
C GLY A 106 2.61 2.52 -7.33
N CYS A 107 3.90 2.42 -6.97
CA CYS A 107 4.97 2.07 -7.90
C CYS A 107 5.81 0.87 -7.47
N ALA A 108 5.43 0.15 -6.42
CA ALA A 108 6.12 -1.01 -5.85
C ALA A 108 7.58 -0.74 -5.38
N THR A 109 8.03 0.51 -5.37
CA THR A 109 9.36 0.86 -4.83
C THR A 109 9.40 0.57 -3.35
N GLN A 110 10.49 -0.06 -2.92
CA GLN A 110 10.84 -0.24 -1.51
C GLN A 110 12.05 0.62 -1.17
N TRP A 111 12.00 1.32 -0.03
CA TRP A 111 13.12 2.14 0.43
C TRP A 111 13.41 1.89 1.90
N ASN A 112 14.69 1.99 2.24
CA ASN A 112 15.15 1.76 3.60
C ASN A 112 14.61 2.82 4.56
N GLU A 113 14.17 2.39 5.72
CA GLU A 113 13.73 3.24 6.81
C GLU A 113 14.35 2.83 8.14
N VAL A 114 14.47 3.78 9.05
CA VAL A 114 14.92 3.51 10.41
C VAL A 114 13.97 2.50 11.06
N ARG A 115 14.56 1.48 11.71
CA ARG A 115 13.81 0.32 12.25
C ARG A 115 12.69 0.72 13.20
N VAL A 116 12.91 1.71 14.06
CA VAL A 116 11.93 2.23 15.02
C VAL A 116 11.76 3.73 14.78
N LYS A 117 10.90 4.06 13.84
CA LYS A 117 10.56 5.44 13.46
C LYS A 117 9.16 5.47 12.83
N CYS A 118 8.34 6.41 13.22
CA CYS A 118 7.04 6.61 12.61
C CYS A 118 7.18 7.01 11.14
N LEU A 119 6.54 6.26 10.24
CA LEU A 119 6.55 6.60 8.81
C LEU A 119 5.74 7.85 8.46
N CYS A 120 4.85 8.31 9.37
CA CYS A 120 4.00 9.47 9.10
C CYS A 120 4.62 10.79 9.57
N CYS A 121 5.26 10.80 10.75
CA CYS A 121 5.80 12.04 11.33
C CYS A 121 7.29 12.01 11.66
N GLY A 122 7.95 10.85 11.50
CA GLY A 122 9.37 10.70 11.77
C GLY A 122 9.76 10.56 13.24
N SER A 123 8.80 10.61 14.18
CA SER A 123 9.10 10.43 15.60
C SER A 123 9.65 9.03 15.90
N THR A 124 10.63 8.96 16.77
CA THR A 124 11.15 7.70 17.32
C THR A 124 10.56 7.39 18.70
N GLN A 125 9.64 8.24 19.19
CA GLN A 125 8.96 8.09 20.46
C GLN A 125 7.47 7.81 20.26
N GLY A 126 6.81 7.32 21.30
CA GLY A 126 5.38 7.10 21.29
C GLY A 126 4.88 5.98 20.36
N LEU A 127 5.79 5.17 19.83
CA LEU A 127 5.44 4.03 18.97
C LEU A 127 4.92 2.86 19.82
N GLY A 128 3.87 2.23 19.32
CA GLY A 128 3.31 1.00 19.87
C GLY A 128 2.87 0.06 18.76
N TYR A 129 2.62 -1.21 19.13
CA TYR A 129 2.25 -2.26 18.19
C TYR A 129 0.98 -2.95 18.66
N ARG A 130 0.07 -3.23 17.72
CA ARG A 130 -1.14 -4.03 17.94
C ARG A 130 -1.23 -5.15 16.89
N SER A 131 -1.85 -6.25 17.26
CA SER A 131 -2.15 -7.38 16.39
C SER A 131 -3.55 -7.90 16.68
N VAL A 132 -4.16 -8.59 15.73
CA VAL A 132 -5.48 -9.22 15.91
C VAL A 132 -5.35 -10.47 16.79
N ASP A 133 -4.32 -11.29 16.54
CA ASP A 133 -4.19 -12.61 17.19
C ASP A 133 -3.26 -12.58 18.41
N THR A 134 -1.97 -12.58 18.15
CA THR A 134 -0.95 -12.74 19.19
C THR A 134 0.18 -11.73 19.06
N VAL A 135 0.99 -11.61 20.12
CA VAL A 135 2.22 -10.80 20.11
C VAL A 135 3.21 -11.30 19.05
N GLU A 136 3.15 -12.59 18.68
CA GLU A 136 4.01 -13.21 17.68
C GLU A 136 3.48 -13.08 16.23
N ALA A 137 2.37 -12.39 16.02
CA ALA A 137 1.80 -12.17 14.68
C ALA A 137 2.83 -11.61 13.69
N THR A 138 2.73 -12.08 12.46
CA THR A 138 3.60 -11.66 11.34
C THR A 138 3.18 -10.31 10.74
N VAL A 139 1.93 -9.90 10.96
CA VAL A 139 1.37 -8.60 10.56
C VAL A 139 0.90 -7.86 11.80
N LYS A 140 1.36 -6.61 11.97
CA LYS A 140 0.96 -5.76 13.09
C LYS A 140 0.64 -4.34 12.62
N ALA A 141 -0.14 -3.62 13.42
CA ALA A 141 -0.28 -2.18 13.32
C ALA A 141 0.81 -1.50 14.16
N GLU A 142 1.69 -0.74 13.53
CA GLU A 142 2.56 0.22 14.21
C GLU A 142 1.81 1.53 14.32
N HIS A 143 1.48 1.96 15.52
CA HIS A 143 0.79 3.24 15.78
C HIS A 143 1.69 4.21 16.51
N CYS A 144 1.53 5.49 16.20
CA CYS A 144 2.29 6.58 16.80
C CYS A 144 1.35 7.48 17.63
N ARG A 145 1.67 7.68 18.91
CA ARG A 145 0.90 8.57 19.79
C ARG A 145 1.15 10.05 19.49
N GLU A 146 2.31 10.38 18.90
CA GLU A 146 2.67 11.77 18.59
C GLU A 146 1.82 12.34 17.46
N CYS A 147 1.52 11.55 16.40
CA CYS A 147 0.73 12.04 15.27
C CYS A 147 -0.65 11.39 15.14
N GLY A 148 -0.99 10.37 15.95
CA GLY A 148 -2.26 9.69 15.92
C GLY A 148 -2.50 8.83 14.66
N HIS A 149 -1.44 8.48 13.94
CA HIS A 149 -1.53 7.63 12.76
C HIS A 149 -0.93 6.24 13.02
N TRP A 150 -1.31 5.29 12.15
CA TRP A 150 -0.76 3.95 12.16
C TRP A 150 -0.50 3.44 10.74
N VAL A 151 0.43 2.50 10.59
CA VAL A 151 0.78 1.83 9.34
C VAL A 151 1.01 0.35 9.65
N LYS A 152 0.67 -0.55 8.73
CA LYS A 152 0.99 -1.98 8.88
C LYS A 152 2.49 -2.21 8.79
N ILE A 153 2.97 -3.10 9.65
CA ILE A 153 4.35 -3.58 9.62
C ILE A 153 4.34 -5.11 9.50
N PHE A 154 5.03 -5.62 8.50
CA PHE A 154 5.15 -7.02 8.15
C PHE A 154 6.49 -7.59 8.60
N TYR A 155 6.48 -8.73 9.22
CA TYR A 155 7.69 -9.42 9.66
C TYR A 155 8.04 -10.52 8.67
N GLN A 156 8.61 -10.16 7.52
CA GLN A 156 9.05 -11.09 6.49
C GLN A 156 10.14 -12.06 6.97
N ALA A 157 10.88 -11.70 8.02
CA ALA A 157 11.75 -12.62 8.73
C ALA A 157 11.02 -13.86 9.30
N LYS A 158 9.72 -13.72 9.63
CA LYS A 158 8.87 -14.81 10.14
C LYS A 158 8.05 -15.48 9.05
N ASN A 159 7.64 -14.72 8.04
CA ASN A 159 6.91 -15.21 6.87
C ASN A 159 7.39 -14.49 5.60
N PRO A 160 8.33 -15.09 4.85
CA PRO A 160 8.89 -14.48 3.65
C PRO A 160 7.91 -14.31 2.48
N SER A 161 6.75 -14.98 2.51
CA SER A 161 5.74 -14.88 1.45
C SER A 161 4.83 -13.66 1.55
N LEU A 162 4.95 -12.86 2.62
CA LEU A 162 4.14 -11.64 2.78
C LEU A 162 4.43 -10.63 1.68
N ASP A 163 3.38 -10.26 0.96
CA ASP A 163 3.41 -9.19 -0.05
C ASP A 163 2.92 -7.87 0.54
N PRO A 164 3.67 -6.77 0.41
CA PRO A 164 3.33 -5.49 1.03
C PRO A 164 2.01 -4.85 0.57
N VAL A 165 1.48 -5.23 -0.58
CA VAL A 165 0.25 -4.67 -1.15
C VAL A 165 -0.91 -5.66 -1.01
N ALA A 166 -0.71 -6.92 -1.39
CA ALA A 166 -1.75 -7.95 -1.35
C ALA A 166 -2.13 -8.33 0.09
N ASP A 167 -1.14 -8.57 0.97
CA ASP A 167 -1.43 -8.90 2.37
C ASP A 167 -1.87 -7.69 3.19
N ASP A 168 -1.64 -6.47 2.71
CA ASP A 168 -2.27 -5.29 3.28
C ASP A 168 -3.80 -5.37 3.11
N VAL A 169 -4.28 -5.74 1.92
CA VAL A 169 -5.70 -6.03 1.68
C VAL A 169 -6.14 -7.28 2.44
N GLY A 170 -5.33 -8.35 2.43
CA GLY A 170 -5.63 -9.62 3.10
C GLY A 170 -5.78 -9.54 4.63
N SER A 171 -5.28 -8.47 5.27
CA SER A 171 -5.29 -8.28 6.73
C SER A 171 -6.27 -7.20 7.21
N LEU A 172 -7.45 -7.09 6.59
CA LEU A 172 -8.50 -6.09 6.90
C LEU A 172 -8.97 -6.10 8.36
N GLY A 173 -8.91 -7.24 9.05
CA GLY A 173 -9.25 -7.31 10.48
C GLY A 173 -8.44 -6.35 11.35
N LEU A 174 -7.21 -6.06 10.94
CA LEU A 174 -6.35 -5.09 11.63
C LEU A 174 -6.81 -3.65 11.37
N ASP A 175 -7.32 -3.34 10.17
CA ASP A 175 -7.88 -2.02 9.83
C ASP A 175 -9.14 -1.74 10.66
N VAL A 176 -10.01 -2.75 10.81
CA VAL A 176 -11.19 -2.64 11.68
C VAL A 176 -10.78 -2.39 13.13
N LEU A 177 -9.83 -3.18 13.66
CA LEU A 177 -9.32 -3.02 15.02
C LEU A 177 -8.77 -1.61 15.28
N MET A 178 -8.02 -1.05 14.32
CA MET A 178 -7.40 0.27 14.47
C MET A 178 -8.40 1.41 14.29
N ARG A 179 -9.39 1.26 13.40
CA ARG A 179 -10.51 2.20 13.25
C ARG A 179 -11.34 2.28 14.54
N ASP A 180 -11.68 1.13 15.13
CA ASP A 180 -12.44 1.06 16.38
C ASP A 180 -11.65 1.66 17.57
N ALA A 181 -10.33 1.64 17.49
CA ALA A 181 -9.45 2.31 18.45
C ALA A 181 -9.31 3.83 18.20
N GLY A 182 -9.96 4.39 17.18
CA GLY A 182 -9.92 5.81 16.86
C GLY A 182 -8.58 6.31 16.30
N VAL A 183 -7.73 5.41 15.76
CA VAL A 183 -6.42 5.75 15.20
C VAL A 183 -6.51 5.82 13.68
N ARG A 184 -6.04 6.91 13.08
CA ARG A 184 -6.12 7.13 11.63
C ARG A 184 -5.08 6.33 10.87
N ARG A 185 -5.48 5.76 9.74
CA ARG A 185 -4.54 5.11 8.83
C ARG A 185 -3.60 6.15 8.20
N GLY A 186 -2.29 5.90 8.26
CA GLY A 186 -1.27 6.74 7.62
C GLY A 186 -0.74 6.17 6.32
N GLY A 187 -0.93 4.86 6.11
CA GLY A 187 -0.61 4.18 4.86
C GLY A 187 -1.65 4.42 3.78
N PHE A 188 -1.24 4.27 2.52
CA PHE A 188 -2.13 4.33 1.36
C PHE A 188 -2.05 3.04 0.55
N ASN A 189 -3.20 2.48 0.19
CA ASN A 189 -3.29 1.35 -0.74
C ASN A 189 -4.53 1.56 -1.62
N PRO A 190 -4.37 1.69 -2.96
CA PRO A 190 -5.47 1.97 -3.87
C PRO A 190 -6.53 0.86 -3.95
N PHE A 191 -6.25 -0.31 -3.37
CA PHE A 191 -7.18 -1.44 -3.30
C PHE A 191 -7.96 -1.51 -1.98
N LEU A 192 -7.72 -0.60 -1.04
CA LEU A 192 -8.43 -0.45 0.23
C LEU A 192 -9.38 0.75 0.18
N VAL A 193 -10.40 0.67 -0.67
CA VAL A 193 -11.40 1.72 -0.79
C VAL A 193 -12.36 1.68 0.41
N GLY A 194 -12.54 2.81 1.09
CA GLY A 194 -13.41 2.93 2.26
C GLY A 194 -12.79 2.52 3.61
N TYR A 195 -11.47 2.33 3.66
CA TYR A 195 -10.72 1.95 4.88
C TYR A 195 -9.64 2.95 5.26
#